data_1bf38cb3462d0e8834d447b9324afa4f
#
_entry.id   1bf38cb3462d0e8834d447b9324afa4f
#
_cell.length_a   1.000
_cell.length_b   1.000
_cell.length_c   1.000
_cell.angle_alpha   90.00
_cell.angle_beta   90.00
_cell.angle_gamma   90.00
#
_symmetry.space_group_name_H-M   'P 1'
#
loop_
_entity.id
_entity.type
_entity.pdbx_description
1 polymer ?
#
loop_
_entity_poly.entity_id
_entity_poly.type
_entity_poly.pdbx_seq_one_letter_code
_entity_poly.pdbx_strand_id
1 'polypeptide(L)'
;AFSVFAFAPFNFYPLIFFSIIGLLFITNKNDSSNIKSLVFGIGFFVTGIYWVYICLQQFGGMPAFIALISTFSLCLFLALFFFPFSLFNQYKNTVFFIPAFFTLIELLRSVIFSGFPWLSLGYSQVPHSPLIGYLPILGIHGVSFLVVLSSVIVFQLFKKKSNKLYLSILLIFIWGGGQYLKSIEWSKPIGKKVSTSLIQGNISQDKKWNKDMVNESLNHYQKLILNSDASLIILPETSIPIEVSKIPKSFMKKIVDHIANNDGYIIFGAIEENMGKYYNSAFLISKNYRALYRKNHLVPFGEFIPLKKYLGYIYQNWLNIPFANLSK
;
A
#
# COMPACT_ATOMS: atom_id res chain seq x y z
N ALA A 1 4.49 -16.85 9.34
CA ALA A 1 5.68 -15.96 9.41
C ALA A 1 6.50 -15.98 8.11
N PHE A 2 6.93 -17.15 7.61
CA PHE A 2 7.78 -17.23 6.38
C PHE A 2 7.14 -16.64 5.11
N SER A 3 5.82 -16.50 5.04
CA SER A 3 5.11 -15.92 3.90
C SER A 3 5.56 -14.50 3.55
N VAL A 4 6.11 -13.76 4.53
CA VAL A 4 6.58 -12.39 4.32
C VAL A 4 7.74 -12.32 3.32
N PHE A 5 8.58 -13.35 3.27
CA PHE A 5 9.66 -13.43 2.28
C PHE A 5 9.18 -13.56 0.82
N ALA A 6 7.88 -13.82 0.61
CA ALA A 6 7.30 -13.78 -0.74
C ALA A 6 7.07 -12.36 -1.26
N PHE A 7 7.07 -11.36 -0.38
CA PHE A 7 6.85 -9.94 -0.73
C PHE A 7 8.16 -9.17 -0.84
N ALA A 8 8.08 -7.97 -1.42
CA ALA A 8 9.22 -7.05 -1.44
C ALA A 8 9.72 -6.75 -0.01
N PRO A 9 11.04 -6.60 0.20
CA PRO A 9 12.10 -6.58 -0.81
C PRO A 9 12.64 -7.97 -1.20
N PHE A 10 12.19 -9.05 -0.56
CA PHE A 10 12.75 -10.39 -0.75
C PHE A 10 12.29 -11.03 -2.08
N ASN A 11 11.02 -10.87 -2.46
CA ASN A 11 10.40 -11.29 -3.72
C ASN A 11 10.52 -12.81 -4.02
N PHE A 12 10.63 -13.65 -3.00
CA PHE A 12 10.67 -15.10 -3.19
C PHE A 12 9.25 -15.66 -3.25
N TYR A 13 8.53 -15.33 -4.34
CA TYR A 13 7.12 -15.63 -4.54
C TYR A 13 6.69 -17.09 -4.30
N PRO A 14 7.53 -18.16 -4.49
CA PRO A 14 7.08 -19.52 -4.24
C PRO A 14 6.63 -19.78 -2.80
N LEU A 15 7.18 -19.03 -1.82
CA LEU A 15 6.83 -19.23 -0.40
C LEU A 15 5.35 -18.97 -0.10
N ILE A 16 4.67 -18.12 -0.87
CA ILE A 16 3.26 -17.88 -0.64
C ILE A 16 2.42 -19.12 -0.91
N PHE A 17 2.75 -19.88 -1.96
CA PHE A 17 2.07 -21.13 -2.29
C PHE A 17 2.25 -22.17 -1.19
N PHE A 18 3.48 -22.36 -0.71
CA PHE A 18 3.75 -23.26 0.42
C PHE A 18 2.98 -22.86 1.67
N SER A 19 2.87 -21.55 1.93
CA SER A 19 2.13 -21.03 3.08
C SER A 19 0.63 -21.31 2.98
N ILE A 20 0.01 -21.09 1.82
CA ILE A 20 -1.40 -21.35 1.59
C ILE A 20 -1.67 -22.87 1.57
N ILE A 21 -0.83 -23.67 0.92
CA ILE A 21 -0.94 -25.12 0.94
C ILE A 21 -0.83 -25.66 2.38
N GLY A 22 0.12 -25.13 3.17
CA GLY A 22 0.25 -25.45 4.59
C GLY A 22 -1.03 -25.12 5.38
N LEU A 23 -1.62 -23.91 5.14
CA LEU A 23 -2.89 -23.53 5.74
C LEU A 23 -4.01 -24.53 5.37
N LEU A 24 -4.12 -24.94 4.10
CA LEU A 24 -5.08 -25.94 3.65
C LEU A 24 -4.89 -27.30 4.33
N PHE A 25 -3.65 -27.74 4.55
CA PHE A 25 -3.35 -28.99 5.25
C PHE A 25 -3.74 -28.93 6.73
N ILE A 26 -3.39 -27.88 7.46
CA ILE A 26 -3.68 -27.77 8.90
C ILE A 26 -5.16 -27.56 9.19
N THR A 27 -5.90 -26.92 8.26
CA THR A 27 -7.35 -26.69 8.38
C THR A 27 -8.18 -27.86 7.85
N ASN A 28 -7.58 -28.80 7.13
CA ASN A 28 -8.28 -29.95 6.57
C ASN A 28 -8.75 -30.99 7.64
N LYS A 29 -8.17 -30.97 8.82
CA LYS A 29 -8.57 -31.82 9.97
C LYS A 29 -9.62 -31.06 10.78
N ASN A 30 -10.73 -31.74 11.12
CA ASN A 30 -11.99 -31.15 11.60
C ASN A 30 -11.92 -30.41 12.96
N ASP A 31 -10.89 -30.60 13.80
CA ASP A 31 -10.84 -29.98 15.11
C ASP A 31 -10.12 -28.65 15.09
N SER A 32 -10.77 -27.64 15.68
CA SER A 32 -10.22 -26.27 15.90
C SER A 32 -9.64 -25.57 14.65
N SER A 33 -10.17 -25.85 13.45
CA SER A 33 -9.66 -25.28 12.20
C SER A 33 -9.75 -23.73 12.17
N ASN A 34 -10.77 -23.14 12.82
CA ASN A 34 -10.93 -21.69 12.95
C ASN A 34 -9.77 -21.04 13.70
N ILE A 35 -9.39 -21.64 14.84
CA ILE A 35 -8.27 -21.15 15.66
C ILE A 35 -6.97 -21.27 14.87
N LYS A 36 -6.77 -22.35 14.12
CA LYS A 36 -5.58 -22.54 13.28
C LYS A 36 -5.47 -21.48 12.19
N SER A 37 -6.60 -21.14 11.53
CA SER A 37 -6.65 -20.06 10.54
C SER A 37 -6.36 -18.70 11.17
N LEU A 38 -6.91 -18.42 12.35
CA LEU A 38 -6.64 -17.20 13.10
C LEU A 38 -5.16 -17.10 13.49
N VAL A 39 -4.58 -18.16 14.03
CA VAL A 39 -3.14 -18.21 14.39
C VAL A 39 -2.25 -18.00 13.17
N PHE A 40 -2.61 -18.60 12.02
CA PHE A 40 -1.93 -18.33 10.77
C PHE A 40 -2.01 -16.86 10.39
N GLY A 41 -3.19 -16.23 10.47
CA GLY A 41 -3.40 -14.81 10.20
C GLY A 41 -2.60 -13.90 11.12
N ILE A 42 -2.57 -14.19 12.43
CA ILE A 42 -1.75 -13.46 13.41
C ILE A 42 -0.27 -13.53 13.01
N GLY A 43 0.26 -14.74 12.76
CA GLY A 43 1.65 -14.91 12.35
C GLY A 43 1.97 -14.21 11.03
N PHE A 44 1.03 -14.17 10.08
CA PHE A 44 1.16 -13.48 8.80
C PHE A 44 1.25 -11.97 8.98
N PHE A 45 0.33 -11.36 9.74
CA PHE A 45 0.30 -9.92 9.92
C PHE A 45 1.34 -9.40 10.92
N VAL A 46 1.59 -10.09 12.03
CA VAL A 46 2.64 -9.67 12.98
C VAL A 46 4.00 -9.56 12.29
N THR A 47 4.33 -10.50 11.42
CA THR A 47 5.61 -10.45 10.69
C THR A 47 5.60 -9.48 9.51
N GLY A 48 4.44 -9.21 8.89
CA GLY A 48 4.36 -8.42 7.67
C GLY A 48 4.05 -6.95 7.87
N ILE A 49 3.51 -6.56 9.04
CA ILE A 49 3.16 -5.17 9.34
C ILE A 49 3.77 -4.64 10.64
N TYR A 50 4.84 -5.27 11.15
CA TYR A 50 5.56 -4.83 12.36
C TYR A 50 6.04 -3.36 12.27
N TRP A 51 6.26 -2.87 11.06
CA TRP A 51 6.66 -1.48 10.81
C TRP A 51 5.63 -0.45 11.32
N VAL A 52 4.36 -0.84 11.50
CA VAL A 52 3.34 0.02 12.12
C VAL A 52 3.74 0.40 13.54
N TYR A 53 4.35 -0.51 14.29
CA TYR A 53 4.91 -0.20 15.61
C TYR A 53 5.94 0.93 15.52
N ILE A 54 6.85 0.85 14.55
CA ILE A 54 7.89 1.87 14.34
C ILE A 54 7.24 3.22 14.01
N CYS A 55 6.22 3.22 13.13
CA CYS A 55 5.49 4.44 12.79
C CYS A 55 4.82 5.08 14.00
N LEU A 56 4.14 4.29 14.82
CA LEU A 56 3.43 4.80 16.02
C LEU A 56 4.40 5.30 17.09
N GLN A 57 5.48 4.57 17.32
CA GLN A 57 6.43 4.86 18.41
C GLN A 57 7.40 5.99 18.02
N GLN A 58 8.08 5.89 16.86
CA GLN A 58 9.13 6.86 16.50
C GLN A 58 8.56 8.14 15.90
N PHE A 59 7.55 8.03 15.04
CA PHE A 59 6.99 9.18 14.30
C PHE A 59 5.71 9.72 14.93
N GLY A 60 4.89 8.85 15.55
CA GLY A 60 3.67 9.25 16.26
C GLY A 60 3.89 9.67 17.71
N GLY A 61 5.10 9.50 18.25
CA GLY A 61 5.43 9.84 19.65
C GLY A 61 4.70 8.99 20.69
N MET A 62 4.12 7.85 20.29
CA MET A 62 3.36 6.98 21.19
C MET A 62 4.31 6.22 22.13
N PRO A 63 4.00 6.10 23.43
CA PRO A 63 4.76 5.26 24.35
C PRO A 63 4.87 3.83 23.81
N ALA A 64 6.07 3.24 23.94
CA ALA A 64 6.40 1.94 23.32
C ALA A 64 5.40 0.83 23.65
N PHE A 65 4.94 0.75 24.90
CA PHE A 65 3.97 -0.27 25.33
C PHE A 65 2.61 -0.11 24.63
N ILE A 66 2.14 1.14 24.45
CA ILE A 66 0.86 1.42 23.78
C ILE A 66 0.99 1.20 22.27
N ALA A 67 2.10 1.61 21.66
CA ALA A 67 2.38 1.33 20.26
C ALA A 67 2.38 -0.18 19.97
N LEU A 68 2.95 -0.99 20.89
CA LEU A 68 2.95 -2.45 20.78
C LEU A 68 1.53 -3.02 20.85
N ILE A 69 0.73 -2.61 21.84
CA ILE A 69 -0.67 -3.06 21.98
C ILE A 69 -1.49 -2.65 20.76
N SER A 70 -1.35 -1.42 20.30
CA SER A 70 -2.09 -0.90 19.13
C SER A 70 -1.74 -1.67 17.87
N THR A 71 -0.46 -1.94 17.63
CA THR A 71 0.00 -2.73 16.48
C THR A 71 -0.50 -4.17 16.57
N PHE A 72 -0.41 -4.81 17.74
CA PHE A 72 -0.92 -6.17 17.92
C PHE A 72 -2.42 -6.25 17.76
N SER A 73 -3.18 -5.26 18.25
CA SER A 73 -4.63 -5.17 18.06
C SER A 73 -5.01 -5.05 16.59
N LEU A 74 -4.26 -4.25 15.80
CA LEU A 74 -4.43 -4.19 14.35
C LEU A 74 -4.12 -5.54 13.70
N CYS A 75 -3.03 -6.21 14.08
CA CYS A 75 -2.71 -7.53 13.56
C CYS A 75 -3.82 -8.56 13.86
N LEU A 76 -4.35 -8.53 15.08
CA LEU A 76 -5.46 -9.40 15.49
C LEU A 76 -6.72 -9.10 14.70
N PHE A 77 -7.09 -7.82 14.55
CA PHE A 77 -8.21 -7.40 13.71
C PHE A 77 -8.08 -7.91 12.27
N LEU A 78 -6.92 -7.74 11.65
CA LEU A 78 -6.66 -8.24 10.30
C LEU A 78 -6.66 -9.77 10.23
N ALA A 79 -6.19 -10.45 11.27
CA ALA A 79 -6.21 -11.91 11.36
C ALA A 79 -7.64 -12.47 11.45
N LEU A 80 -8.61 -11.72 11.97
CA LEU A 80 -10.01 -12.13 11.98
C LEU A 80 -10.57 -12.41 10.58
N PHE A 81 -10.03 -11.77 9.56
CA PHE A 81 -10.40 -12.06 8.17
C PHE A 81 -10.00 -13.48 7.72
N PHE A 82 -9.04 -14.13 8.37
CA PHE A 82 -8.71 -15.53 8.13
C PHE A 82 -9.61 -16.49 8.90
N PHE A 83 -10.28 -16.05 9.97
CA PHE A 83 -11.11 -16.90 10.83
C PHE A 83 -12.19 -17.68 10.04
N PRO A 84 -12.95 -17.05 9.10
CA PRO A 84 -13.97 -17.76 8.35
C PRO A 84 -13.43 -18.80 7.36
N PHE A 85 -12.12 -18.78 7.06
CA PHE A 85 -11.51 -19.66 6.07
C PHE A 85 -11.72 -21.15 6.36
N SER A 86 -11.86 -21.51 7.61
CA SER A 86 -12.10 -22.89 8.04
C SER A 86 -13.55 -23.34 7.95
N LEU A 87 -14.52 -22.40 7.97
CA LEU A 87 -15.95 -22.73 7.84
C LEU A 87 -16.26 -23.43 6.50
N PHE A 88 -15.40 -23.19 5.51
CA PHE A 88 -15.55 -23.73 4.15
C PHE A 88 -14.87 -25.06 3.94
N ASN A 89 -14.36 -25.68 5.00
CA ASN A 89 -13.79 -27.03 4.95
C ASN A 89 -14.75 -28.09 4.37
N GLN A 90 -16.05 -27.90 4.54
CA GLN A 90 -17.10 -28.76 3.94
C GLN A 90 -17.15 -28.65 2.41
N TYR A 91 -16.67 -27.52 1.83
CA TYR A 91 -16.63 -27.25 0.38
C TYR A 91 -15.28 -27.58 -0.24
N LYS A 92 -14.44 -28.40 0.40
CA LYS A 92 -13.06 -28.78 0.00
C LYS A 92 -12.94 -29.35 -1.40
N ASN A 93 -14.03 -29.90 -1.93
CA ASN A 93 -14.02 -30.56 -3.24
C ASN A 93 -14.26 -29.59 -4.38
N THR A 94 -14.61 -28.34 -4.09
CA THR A 94 -14.82 -27.29 -5.11
C THR A 94 -13.54 -26.48 -5.29
N VAL A 95 -12.88 -26.68 -6.43
CA VAL A 95 -11.57 -26.04 -6.74
C VAL A 95 -11.65 -24.53 -6.73
N PHE A 96 -12.78 -23.95 -7.15
CA PHE A 96 -12.95 -22.50 -7.31
C PHE A 96 -13.52 -21.79 -6.08
N PHE A 97 -14.17 -22.50 -5.18
CA PHE A 97 -14.87 -21.87 -4.05
C PHE A 97 -13.91 -21.20 -3.06
N ILE A 98 -12.86 -21.91 -2.64
CA ILE A 98 -11.86 -21.37 -1.70
C ILE A 98 -11.15 -20.14 -2.28
N PRO A 99 -10.66 -20.15 -3.55
CA PRO A 99 -10.08 -18.95 -4.17
C PRO A 99 -11.04 -17.77 -4.24
N ALA A 100 -12.28 -18.00 -4.67
CA ALA A 100 -13.29 -16.93 -4.75
C ALA A 100 -13.58 -16.31 -3.38
N PHE A 101 -13.75 -17.16 -2.38
CA PHE A 101 -14.01 -16.71 -1.03
C PHE A 101 -12.82 -15.95 -0.42
N PHE A 102 -11.60 -16.42 -0.62
CA PHE A 102 -10.40 -15.74 -0.15
C PHE A 102 -10.28 -14.35 -0.79
N THR A 103 -10.53 -14.25 -2.10
CA THR A 103 -10.51 -12.99 -2.82
C THR A 103 -11.58 -12.02 -2.32
N LEU A 104 -12.78 -12.51 -2.02
CA LEU A 104 -13.84 -11.71 -1.41
C LEU A 104 -13.40 -11.15 -0.04
N ILE A 105 -12.75 -11.96 0.78
CA ILE A 105 -12.21 -11.51 2.07
C ILE A 105 -11.14 -10.43 1.88
N GLU A 106 -10.23 -10.58 0.91
CA GLU A 106 -9.25 -9.54 0.61
C GLU A 106 -9.91 -8.23 0.14
N LEU A 107 -10.94 -8.31 -0.70
CA LEU A 107 -11.72 -7.16 -1.14
C LEU A 107 -12.40 -6.48 0.05
N LEU A 108 -13.04 -7.23 0.93
CA LEU A 108 -13.66 -6.66 2.14
C LEU A 108 -12.63 -5.98 3.03
N ARG A 109 -11.46 -6.58 3.23
CA ARG A 109 -10.35 -5.99 3.98
C ARG A 109 -9.81 -4.69 3.35
N SER A 110 -9.90 -4.58 2.03
CA SER A 110 -9.46 -3.37 1.31
C SER A 110 -10.41 -2.17 1.41
N VAL A 111 -11.63 -2.36 1.94
CA VAL A 111 -12.65 -1.30 2.03
C VAL A 111 -13.16 -1.04 3.45
N ILE A 112 -13.19 -2.06 4.33
CA ILE A 112 -13.69 -1.93 5.70
C ILE A 112 -12.79 -0.98 6.51
N PHE A 113 -13.39 -0.02 7.21
CA PHE A 113 -12.70 1.01 8.02
C PHE A 113 -11.61 1.79 7.26
N SER A 114 -11.90 2.22 6.05
CA SER A 114 -10.98 2.87 5.08
C SER A 114 -10.03 1.90 4.37
N GLY A 115 -10.06 0.63 4.73
CA GLY A 115 -9.28 -0.43 4.11
C GLY A 115 -7.82 -0.51 4.56
N PHE A 116 -7.31 -1.73 4.64
CA PHE A 116 -5.90 -2.01 4.83
C PHE A 116 -5.46 -3.14 3.89
N PRO A 117 -5.21 -2.84 2.60
CA PRO A 117 -4.90 -3.85 1.57
C PRO A 117 -3.48 -4.40 1.65
N TRP A 118 -2.71 -4.09 2.70
CA TRP A 118 -1.33 -4.54 2.86
C TRP A 118 -1.24 -6.06 2.85
N LEU A 119 -0.22 -6.61 2.20
CA LEU A 119 -0.01 -8.06 2.06
C LEU A 119 -1.15 -8.79 1.31
N SER A 120 -1.86 -8.16 0.39
CA SER A 120 -2.71 -8.92 -0.53
C SER A 120 -1.85 -9.88 -1.37
N LEU A 121 -2.31 -11.14 -1.49
CA LEU A 121 -1.46 -12.22 -2.01
C LEU A 121 -0.94 -11.97 -3.41
N GLY A 122 -1.69 -11.25 -4.24
CA GLY A 122 -1.27 -10.88 -5.59
C GLY A 122 0.04 -10.11 -5.62
N TYR A 123 0.33 -9.26 -4.63
CA TYR A 123 1.58 -8.51 -4.57
C TYR A 123 2.81 -9.40 -4.40
N SER A 124 2.68 -10.59 -3.83
CA SER A 124 3.77 -11.54 -3.72
C SER A 124 4.28 -12.05 -5.07
N GLN A 125 3.50 -11.85 -6.15
CA GLN A 125 3.83 -12.32 -7.49
C GLN A 125 4.70 -11.32 -8.28
N VAL A 126 4.76 -10.07 -7.83
CA VAL A 126 5.53 -8.99 -8.46
C VAL A 126 7.01 -9.09 -8.05
N PRO A 127 7.94 -8.89 -8.98
CA PRO A 127 7.80 -8.78 -10.43
C PRO A 127 8.01 -10.12 -11.18
N HIS A 128 8.32 -11.21 -10.49
CA HIS A 128 8.98 -12.36 -11.10
C HIS A 128 8.03 -13.47 -11.56
N SER A 129 6.90 -13.67 -10.88
CA SER A 129 5.98 -14.77 -11.17
C SER A 129 5.34 -14.66 -12.56
N PRO A 130 5.08 -15.78 -13.25
CA PRO A 130 4.24 -15.79 -14.45
C PRO A 130 2.83 -15.23 -14.21
N LEU A 131 2.26 -15.42 -13.03
CA LEU A 131 0.89 -14.98 -12.71
C LEU A 131 0.71 -13.45 -12.78
N ILE A 132 1.80 -12.66 -12.71
CA ILE A 132 1.73 -11.20 -12.87
C ILE A 132 1.22 -10.80 -14.27
N GLY A 133 1.35 -11.67 -15.28
CA GLY A 133 0.82 -11.41 -16.63
C GLY A 133 -0.69 -11.17 -16.65
N TYR A 134 -1.43 -11.67 -15.68
CA TYR A 134 -2.87 -11.43 -15.55
C TYR A 134 -3.22 -10.05 -14.92
N LEU A 135 -2.24 -9.35 -14.36
CA LEU A 135 -2.50 -8.08 -13.64
C LEU A 135 -3.23 -7.03 -14.48
N PRO A 136 -2.86 -6.80 -15.77
CA PRO A 136 -3.55 -5.80 -16.61
C PRO A 136 -5.02 -6.12 -16.87
N ILE A 137 -5.43 -7.40 -16.78
CA ILE A 137 -6.79 -7.86 -17.09
C ILE A 137 -7.62 -8.01 -15.81
N LEU A 138 -7.06 -8.64 -14.78
CA LEU A 138 -7.78 -9.06 -13.58
C LEU A 138 -7.52 -8.19 -12.35
N GLY A 139 -6.54 -7.29 -12.43
CA GLY A 139 -6.09 -6.53 -11.26
C GLY A 139 -5.45 -7.40 -10.19
N ILE A 140 -5.04 -6.77 -9.08
CA ILE A 140 -4.29 -7.44 -8.01
C ILE A 140 -5.10 -8.54 -7.30
N HIS A 141 -6.41 -8.34 -7.12
CA HIS A 141 -7.29 -9.32 -6.48
C HIS A 141 -7.52 -10.55 -7.37
N GLY A 142 -7.56 -10.37 -8.71
CA GLY A 142 -7.60 -11.50 -9.63
C GLY A 142 -6.31 -12.31 -9.60
N VAL A 143 -5.15 -11.67 -9.44
CA VAL A 143 -3.89 -12.38 -9.21
C VAL A 143 -3.90 -13.11 -7.87
N SER A 144 -4.43 -12.51 -6.79
CA SER A 144 -4.65 -13.22 -5.52
C SER A 144 -5.51 -14.48 -5.70
N PHE A 145 -6.60 -14.38 -6.46
CA PHE A 145 -7.44 -15.53 -6.82
C PHE A 145 -6.62 -16.65 -7.47
N LEU A 146 -5.78 -16.33 -8.46
CA LEU A 146 -4.95 -17.29 -9.15
C LEU A 146 -3.88 -17.93 -8.26
N VAL A 147 -3.33 -17.17 -7.30
CA VAL A 147 -2.40 -17.70 -6.28
C VAL A 147 -3.09 -18.75 -5.43
N VAL A 148 -4.28 -18.42 -4.89
CA VAL A 148 -5.03 -19.38 -4.05
C VAL A 148 -5.52 -20.56 -4.88
N LEU A 149 -5.99 -20.33 -6.12
CA LEU A 149 -6.42 -21.38 -7.04
C LEU A 149 -5.28 -22.37 -7.34
N SER A 150 -4.09 -21.86 -7.66
CA SER A 150 -2.90 -22.70 -7.89
C SER A 150 -2.57 -23.53 -6.64
N SER A 151 -2.64 -22.91 -5.45
CA SER A 151 -2.39 -23.58 -4.17
C SER A 151 -3.43 -24.70 -3.89
N VAL A 152 -4.71 -24.43 -4.17
CA VAL A 152 -5.80 -25.41 -4.02
C VAL A 152 -5.63 -26.55 -5.01
N ILE A 153 -5.28 -26.28 -6.26
CA ILE A 153 -5.01 -27.30 -7.28
C ILE A 153 -3.88 -28.22 -6.81
N VAL A 154 -2.74 -27.64 -6.41
CA VAL A 154 -1.60 -28.42 -5.91
C VAL A 154 -2.00 -29.26 -4.69
N PHE A 155 -2.71 -28.67 -3.72
CA PHE A 155 -3.22 -29.39 -2.56
C PHE A 155 -4.13 -30.58 -2.96
N GLN A 156 -4.99 -30.40 -3.97
CA GLN A 156 -5.88 -31.47 -4.46
C GLN A 156 -5.13 -32.60 -5.20
N LEU A 157 -4.02 -32.28 -5.88
CA LEU A 157 -3.18 -33.29 -6.53
C LEU A 157 -2.61 -34.35 -5.54
N PHE A 158 -2.45 -33.96 -4.27
CA PHE A 158 -2.05 -34.92 -3.22
C PHE A 158 -3.20 -35.81 -2.75
N LYS A 159 -4.47 -35.56 -3.11
CA LYS A 159 -5.61 -36.40 -2.73
C LYS A 159 -5.79 -37.58 -3.69
N LYS A 160 -6.13 -38.76 -3.13
CA LYS A 160 -6.30 -39.99 -3.92
C LYS A 160 -7.49 -39.95 -4.91
N LYS A 161 -8.57 -39.22 -4.56
CA LYS A 161 -9.85 -39.19 -5.32
C LYS A 161 -9.95 -37.97 -6.27
N SER A 162 -8.88 -37.23 -6.55
CA SER A 162 -8.91 -36.10 -7.45
C SER A 162 -8.70 -36.51 -8.93
N ASN A 163 -9.33 -35.76 -9.85
CA ASN A 163 -9.02 -35.88 -11.28
C ASN A 163 -7.69 -35.18 -11.57
N LYS A 164 -6.59 -35.93 -11.40
CA LYS A 164 -5.24 -35.35 -11.49
C LYS A 164 -4.92 -34.79 -12.86
N LEU A 165 -5.40 -35.45 -13.94
CA LEU A 165 -5.16 -34.97 -15.31
C LEU A 165 -5.78 -33.58 -15.54
N TYR A 166 -7.06 -33.43 -15.20
CA TYR A 166 -7.78 -32.16 -15.32
C TYR A 166 -7.08 -31.03 -14.52
N LEU A 167 -6.73 -31.33 -13.26
CA LEU A 167 -6.08 -30.35 -12.39
C LEU A 167 -4.69 -29.93 -12.89
N SER A 168 -3.92 -30.89 -13.43
CA SER A 168 -2.61 -30.59 -14.02
C SER A 168 -2.73 -29.75 -15.27
N ILE A 169 -3.67 -30.07 -16.16
CA ILE A 169 -3.94 -29.27 -17.36
C ILE A 169 -4.36 -27.85 -16.98
N LEU A 170 -5.27 -27.70 -16.00
CA LEU A 170 -5.70 -26.38 -15.53
C LEU A 170 -4.54 -25.58 -14.97
N LEU A 171 -3.67 -26.19 -14.17
CA LEU A 171 -2.49 -25.51 -13.60
C LEU A 171 -1.53 -25.06 -14.71
N ILE A 172 -1.23 -25.92 -15.67
CA ILE A 172 -0.38 -25.61 -16.83
C ILE A 172 -0.98 -24.45 -17.64
N PHE A 173 -2.30 -24.48 -17.86
CA PHE A 173 -2.99 -23.41 -18.59
C PHE A 173 -2.92 -22.06 -17.85
N ILE A 174 -3.12 -22.04 -16.53
CA ILE A 174 -3.02 -20.82 -15.72
C ILE A 174 -1.59 -20.25 -15.80
N TRP A 175 -0.58 -21.08 -15.54
CA TRP A 175 0.81 -20.60 -15.49
C TRP A 175 1.36 -20.29 -16.88
N GLY A 176 1.06 -21.10 -17.89
CA GLY A 176 1.42 -20.86 -19.27
C GLY A 176 0.73 -19.62 -19.85
N GLY A 177 -0.58 -19.48 -19.58
CA GLY A 177 -1.34 -18.27 -19.94
C GLY A 177 -0.78 -17.00 -19.29
N GLY A 178 -0.43 -17.05 -18.00
CA GLY A 178 0.21 -15.93 -17.32
C GLY A 178 1.57 -15.55 -17.92
N GLN A 179 2.40 -16.55 -18.24
CA GLN A 179 3.68 -16.31 -18.92
C GLN A 179 3.50 -15.70 -20.31
N TYR A 180 2.51 -16.15 -21.06
CA TYR A 180 2.17 -15.57 -22.36
C TYR A 180 1.69 -14.13 -22.22
N LEU A 181 0.75 -13.86 -21.31
CA LEU A 181 0.22 -12.50 -21.07
C LEU A 181 1.30 -11.53 -20.59
N LYS A 182 2.29 -12.02 -19.84
CA LYS A 182 3.44 -11.22 -19.38
C LYS A 182 4.31 -10.72 -20.54
N SER A 183 4.31 -11.40 -21.69
CA SER A 183 5.05 -10.98 -22.87
C SER A 183 4.30 -9.95 -23.74
N ILE A 184 3.02 -9.68 -23.45
CA ILE A 184 2.21 -8.73 -24.21
C ILE A 184 2.52 -7.30 -23.75
N GLU A 185 2.80 -6.43 -24.70
CA GLU A 185 2.89 -5.00 -24.50
C GLU A 185 1.48 -4.37 -24.50
N TRP A 186 0.94 -4.11 -23.29
CA TRP A 186 -0.44 -3.64 -23.09
C TRP A 186 -0.66 -2.17 -23.42
N SER A 187 0.42 -1.37 -23.44
CA SER A 187 0.35 0.06 -23.72
C SER A 187 1.52 0.51 -24.56
N LYS A 188 1.30 1.48 -25.42
CA LYS A 188 2.37 2.10 -26.23
C LYS A 188 2.50 3.57 -25.85
N PRO A 189 3.73 4.09 -25.75
CA PRO A 189 3.94 5.52 -25.55
C PRO A 189 3.30 6.30 -26.72
N ILE A 190 2.59 7.37 -26.39
CA ILE A 190 2.02 8.32 -27.36
C ILE A 190 2.62 9.70 -27.16
N GLY A 191 2.78 10.47 -28.24
CA GLY A 191 3.29 11.83 -28.19
C GLY A 191 4.82 11.93 -28.05
N LYS A 192 5.28 13.12 -27.66
CA LYS A 192 6.69 13.43 -27.49
C LYS A 192 7.18 12.99 -26.09
N LYS A 193 8.45 12.61 -26.02
CA LYS A 193 9.10 12.36 -24.72
C LYS A 193 9.15 13.65 -23.91
N VAL A 194 8.79 13.58 -22.62
CA VAL A 194 8.87 14.69 -21.69
C VAL A 194 10.08 14.47 -20.76
N SER A 195 10.98 15.42 -20.75
CA SER A 195 12.10 15.41 -19.78
C SER A 195 11.52 15.62 -18.38
N THR A 196 11.76 14.64 -17.48
CA THR A 196 11.17 14.66 -16.14
C THR A 196 12.26 14.48 -15.08
N SER A 197 12.23 15.35 -14.07
CA SER A 197 13.07 15.28 -12.88
C SER A 197 12.23 14.88 -11.67
N LEU A 198 12.54 13.71 -11.08
CA LEU A 198 11.95 13.26 -9.82
C LEU A 198 12.88 13.66 -8.68
N ILE A 199 12.53 14.69 -7.93
CA ILE A 199 13.37 15.23 -6.86
C ILE A 199 13.05 14.54 -5.53
N GLN A 200 14.04 13.86 -4.96
CA GLN A 200 13.97 13.27 -3.63
C GLN A 200 14.81 14.12 -2.66
N GLY A 201 14.17 14.86 -1.76
CA GLY A 201 14.84 15.72 -0.79
C GLY A 201 15.56 14.95 0.32
N ASN A 202 15.19 13.70 0.57
CA ASN A 202 15.75 12.82 1.61
C ASN A 202 15.83 13.47 3.00
N ILE A 203 14.83 14.28 3.32
CA ILE A 203 14.69 14.95 4.61
C ILE A 203 14.06 13.97 5.58
N SER A 204 14.74 13.73 6.71
CA SER A 204 14.22 12.81 7.73
C SER A 204 12.93 13.33 8.36
N GLN A 205 12.01 12.42 8.70
CA GLN A 205 10.65 12.75 9.12
C GLN A 205 10.60 13.54 10.43
N ASP A 206 11.53 13.31 11.34
CA ASP A 206 11.71 14.05 12.60
C ASP A 206 12.09 15.52 12.37
N LYS A 207 12.87 15.80 11.33
CA LYS A 207 13.29 17.17 10.95
C LYS A 207 12.23 17.89 10.13
N LYS A 208 11.46 17.17 9.32
CA LYS A 208 10.51 17.70 8.36
C LYS A 208 9.49 18.67 9.00
N TRP A 209 9.03 18.38 10.20
CA TRP A 209 8.01 19.15 10.91
C TRP A 209 8.58 20.13 11.96
N ASN A 210 9.90 20.19 12.09
CA ASN A 210 10.52 21.15 12.99
C ASN A 210 10.53 22.54 12.35
N LYS A 211 9.93 23.53 13.05
CA LYS A 211 9.82 24.92 12.55
C LYS A 211 11.17 25.55 12.23
N ASP A 212 12.21 25.21 13.01
CA ASP A 212 13.55 25.75 12.81
C ASP A 212 14.23 25.19 11.54
N MET A 213 13.79 24.01 11.09
CA MET A 213 14.34 23.33 9.91
C MET A 213 13.59 23.64 8.61
N VAL A 214 12.48 24.37 8.67
CA VAL A 214 11.66 24.70 7.50
C VAL A 214 12.48 25.47 6.45
N ASN A 215 13.23 26.48 6.87
CA ASN A 215 14.05 27.29 5.95
C ASN A 215 15.16 26.46 5.29
N GLU A 216 15.77 25.53 6.04
CA GLU A 216 16.77 24.62 5.49
C GLU A 216 16.14 23.70 4.45
N SER A 217 14.97 23.14 4.74
CA SER A 217 14.20 22.31 3.82
C SER A 217 13.83 23.07 2.53
N LEU A 218 13.34 24.28 2.66
CA LEU A 218 13.01 25.13 1.51
C LEU A 218 14.25 25.44 0.66
N ASN A 219 15.37 25.82 1.29
CA ASN A 219 16.62 26.09 0.58
C ASN A 219 17.16 24.85 -0.12
N HIS A 220 17.06 23.69 0.52
CA HIS A 220 17.47 22.41 -0.07
C HIS A 220 16.64 22.07 -1.32
N TYR A 221 15.32 22.12 -1.22
CA TYR A 221 14.45 21.91 -2.39
C TYR A 221 14.67 22.96 -3.47
N GLN A 222 14.82 24.24 -3.10
CA GLN A 222 15.11 25.30 -4.08
C GLN A 222 16.38 25.00 -4.88
N LYS A 223 17.45 24.60 -4.20
CA LYS A 223 18.71 24.22 -4.86
C LYS A 223 18.52 23.05 -5.83
N LEU A 224 17.80 22.02 -5.42
CA LEU A 224 17.54 20.85 -6.27
C LEU A 224 16.68 21.20 -7.49
N ILE A 225 15.67 22.06 -7.32
CA ILE A 225 14.81 22.54 -8.40
C ILE A 225 15.59 23.36 -9.41
N LEU A 226 16.36 24.35 -8.94
CA LEU A 226 17.12 25.26 -9.81
C LEU A 226 18.27 24.57 -10.55
N ASN A 227 18.70 23.40 -10.10
CA ASN A 227 19.72 22.58 -10.78
C ASN A 227 19.10 21.62 -11.84
N SER A 228 17.80 21.67 -12.08
CA SER A 228 17.12 20.79 -13.03
C SER A 228 16.58 21.58 -14.22
N ASP A 229 17.02 21.21 -15.41
CA ASP A 229 16.53 21.77 -16.69
C ASP A 229 15.37 20.97 -17.30
N ALA A 230 14.75 20.06 -16.51
CA ALA A 230 13.65 19.23 -16.98
C ALA A 230 12.37 20.03 -17.22
N SER A 231 11.61 19.67 -18.26
CA SER A 231 10.32 20.28 -18.56
C SER A 231 9.24 19.93 -17.52
N LEU A 232 9.40 18.85 -16.76
CA LEU A 232 8.51 18.48 -15.66
C LEU A 232 9.35 18.16 -14.44
N ILE A 233 9.14 18.92 -13.35
CA ILE A 233 9.79 18.68 -12.06
C ILE A 233 8.74 18.17 -11.08
N ILE A 234 9.01 17.06 -10.41
CA ILE A 234 8.06 16.45 -9.47
C ILE A 234 8.76 16.27 -8.11
N LEU A 235 8.14 16.84 -7.07
CA LEU A 235 8.55 16.70 -5.69
C LEU A 235 7.65 15.71 -4.93
N PRO A 236 8.09 15.15 -3.80
CA PRO A 236 7.30 14.23 -2.98
C PRO A 236 6.07 14.89 -2.34
N GLU A 237 5.21 14.04 -1.78
CA GLU A 237 4.10 14.45 -0.92
C GLU A 237 4.62 15.30 0.25
N THR A 238 3.92 16.40 0.52
CA THR A 238 4.29 17.36 1.58
C THR A 238 5.78 17.74 1.57
N SER A 239 6.34 17.92 0.39
CA SER A 239 7.75 18.33 0.21
C SER A 239 8.02 19.69 0.84
N ILE A 240 7.00 20.55 0.84
CA ILE A 240 7.01 21.85 1.52
C ILE A 240 6.18 21.73 2.80
N PRO A 241 6.82 21.60 3.99
CA PRO A 241 6.14 21.27 5.24
C PRO A 241 5.52 22.48 5.95
N ILE A 242 4.96 23.40 5.18
CA ILE A 242 4.22 24.58 5.66
C ILE A 242 2.96 24.79 4.82
N GLU A 243 2.06 25.60 5.31
CA GLU A 243 0.90 26.03 4.52
C GLU A 243 1.36 26.78 3.27
N VAL A 244 0.71 26.50 2.16
CA VAL A 244 1.05 27.12 0.87
C VAL A 244 0.97 28.65 0.92
N SER A 245 0.06 29.22 1.70
CA SER A 245 -0.09 30.66 1.93
C SER A 245 1.10 31.30 2.66
N LYS A 246 1.83 30.51 3.46
CA LYS A 246 2.99 30.93 4.24
C LYS A 246 4.33 30.74 3.53
N ILE A 247 4.32 30.17 2.33
CA ILE A 247 5.54 30.02 1.53
C ILE A 247 6.09 31.42 1.15
N PRO A 248 7.38 31.70 1.39
CA PRO A 248 7.96 33.00 1.05
C PRO A 248 7.76 33.33 -0.44
N LYS A 249 7.24 34.53 -0.73
CA LYS A 249 7.01 34.97 -2.11
C LYS A 249 8.29 34.95 -2.95
N SER A 250 9.45 35.27 -2.34
CA SER A 250 10.76 35.23 -2.99
C SER A 250 11.16 33.81 -3.41
N PHE A 251 10.84 32.80 -2.60
CA PHE A 251 11.04 31.38 -2.91
C PHE A 251 10.19 30.97 -4.13
N MET A 252 8.88 31.23 -4.06
CA MET A 252 7.97 30.88 -5.16
C MET A 252 8.32 31.61 -6.46
N LYS A 253 8.70 32.90 -6.38
CA LYS A 253 9.10 33.67 -7.56
C LYS A 253 10.29 33.05 -8.27
N LYS A 254 11.36 32.70 -7.56
CA LYS A 254 12.55 32.06 -8.16
C LYS A 254 12.19 30.72 -8.87
N ILE A 255 11.32 29.92 -8.26
CA ILE A 255 10.88 28.66 -8.86
C ILE A 255 10.05 28.92 -10.11
N VAL A 256 9.06 29.82 -10.05
CA VAL A 256 8.21 30.13 -11.19
C VAL A 256 9.02 30.73 -12.34
N ASP A 257 9.97 31.63 -12.06
CA ASP A 257 10.86 32.23 -13.07
C ASP A 257 11.73 31.14 -13.73
N HIS A 258 12.30 30.24 -12.95
CA HIS A 258 13.10 29.10 -13.46
C HIS A 258 12.28 28.17 -14.37
N ILE A 259 11.08 27.76 -13.93
CA ILE A 259 10.18 26.92 -14.73
C ILE A 259 9.73 27.64 -16.00
N ALA A 260 9.44 28.95 -15.91
CA ALA A 260 9.04 29.74 -17.05
C ALA A 260 10.13 29.84 -18.13
N ASN A 261 11.40 29.91 -17.72
CA ASN A 261 12.54 29.91 -18.64
C ASN A 261 12.72 28.61 -19.39
N ASN A 262 12.31 27.50 -18.77
CA ASN A 262 12.38 26.14 -19.34
C ASN A 262 11.06 25.71 -20.02
N ASP A 263 10.07 26.60 -20.14
CA ASP A 263 8.71 26.31 -20.59
C ASP A 263 8.11 25.06 -19.90
N GLY A 264 8.37 24.96 -18.60
CA GLY A 264 8.17 23.74 -17.81
C GLY A 264 7.02 23.82 -16.82
N TYR A 265 6.89 22.71 -16.05
CA TYR A 265 5.91 22.52 -14.99
C TYR A 265 6.57 21.99 -13.74
N ILE A 266 6.04 22.35 -12.57
CA ILE A 266 6.40 21.74 -11.31
C ILE A 266 5.16 21.19 -10.59
N ILE A 267 5.30 19.98 -10.03
CA ILE A 267 4.32 19.39 -9.11
C ILE A 267 4.99 19.29 -7.74
N PHE A 268 4.34 19.80 -6.71
CA PHE A 268 4.81 19.68 -5.34
C PHE A 268 3.66 19.49 -4.35
N GLY A 269 3.93 18.77 -3.25
CA GLY A 269 2.98 18.58 -2.16
C GLY A 269 3.17 19.65 -1.07
N ALA A 270 2.06 20.22 -0.61
CA ALA A 270 2.02 21.15 0.53
C ALA A 270 0.66 21.09 1.23
N ILE A 271 0.58 21.68 2.42
CA ILE A 271 -0.69 21.85 3.14
C ILE A 271 -1.41 23.09 2.60
N GLU A 272 -2.67 22.90 2.22
CA GLU A 272 -3.59 23.97 1.87
C GLU A 272 -4.50 24.30 3.05
N GLU A 273 -4.65 25.58 3.37
CA GLU A 273 -5.71 26.07 4.25
C GLU A 273 -6.80 26.74 3.40
N ASN A 274 -8.05 26.36 3.59
CA ASN A 274 -9.19 26.96 2.92
C ASN A 274 -10.40 26.98 3.86
N MET A 275 -10.90 28.16 4.17
CA MET A 275 -12.06 28.37 5.06
C MET A 275 -11.92 27.67 6.43
N GLY A 276 -10.72 27.72 7.04
CA GLY A 276 -10.43 27.10 8.33
C GLY A 276 -10.28 25.60 8.29
N LYS A 277 -10.23 24.99 7.11
CA LYS A 277 -9.99 23.56 6.89
C LYS A 277 -8.62 23.35 6.26
N TYR A 278 -7.93 22.30 6.66
CA TYR A 278 -6.62 21.92 6.15
C TYR A 278 -6.72 20.72 5.22
N TYR A 279 -6.01 20.78 4.09
CA TYR A 279 -5.99 19.72 3.08
C TYR A 279 -4.55 19.33 2.76
N ASN A 280 -4.31 18.04 2.58
CA ASN A 280 -3.08 17.54 1.98
C ASN A 280 -3.24 17.65 0.46
N SER A 281 -2.47 18.54 -0.17
CA SER A 281 -2.72 18.94 -1.56
C SER A 281 -1.47 18.83 -2.42
N ALA A 282 -1.67 18.48 -3.68
CA ALA A 282 -0.67 18.56 -4.73
C ALA A 282 -0.97 19.78 -5.63
N PHE A 283 0.04 20.60 -5.85
CA PHE A 283 -0.02 21.80 -6.67
C PHE A 283 0.76 21.60 -7.95
N LEU A 284 0.14 21.87 -9.09
CA LEU A 284 0.81 22.00 -10.38
C LEU A 284 0.93 23.48 -10.72
N ILE A 285 2.13 23.95 -11.02
CA ILE A 285 2.40 25.33 -11.40
C ILE A 285 3.25 25.37 -12.68
N SER A 286 2.89 26.27 -13.58
CA SER A 286 3.70 26.73 -14.71
C SER A 286 3.62 28.24 -14.81
N LYS A 287 4.21 28.84 -15.83
CA LYS A 287 4.12 30.28 -16.10
C LYS A 287 2.66 30.78 -16.16
N ASN A 288 1.79 30.06 -16.89
CA ASN A 288 0.43 30.49 -17.22
C ASN A 288 -0.67 29.56 -16.71
N TYR A 289 -0.31 28.47 -16.00
CA TYR A 289 -1.28 27.48 -15.59
C TYR A 289 -1.05 27.04 -14.15
N ARG A 290 -2.14 26.87 -13.43
CA ARG A 290 -2.15 26.32 -12.07
C ARG A 290 -3.28 25.31 -11.93
N ALA A 291 -2.99 24.19 -11.29
CA ALA A 291 -3.98 23.21 -10.90
C ALA A 291 -3.74 22.75 -9.47
N LEU A 292 -4.79 22.25 -8.84
CA LEU A 292 -4.80 21.79 -7.46
C LEU A 292 -5.52 20.46 -7.40
N TYR A 293 -4.95 19.51 -6.67
CA TYR A 293 -5.59 18.26 -6.27
C TYR A 293 -5.53 18.11 -4.76
N ARG A 294 -6.67 17.87 -4.12
CA ARG A 294 -6.77 17.57 -2.70
C ARG A 294 -6.83 16.06 -2.50
N LYS A 295 -6.04 15.54 -1.57
CA LYS A 295 -6.03 14.11 -1.23
C LYS A 295 -7.41 13.69 -0.73
N ASN A 296 -7.97 12.67 -1.38
CA ASN A 296 -9.35 12.21 -1.12
C ASN A 296 -9.39 11.08 -0.10
N HIS A 297 -8.44 10.15 -0.18
CA HIS A 297 -8.34 9.00 0.73
C HIS A 297 -7.29 9.27 1.81
N LEU A 298 -7.77 9.75 2.96
CA LEU A 298 -6.91 10.10 4.09
C LEU A 298 -6.54 8.86 4.91
N VAL A 299 -5.31 8.86 5.45
CA VAL A 299 -4.80 7.80 6.30
C VAL A 299 -5.41 7.91 7.70
N PRO A 300 -6.15 6.88 8.18
CA PRO A 300 -6.66 6.87 9.54
C PRO A 300 -5.51 6.98 10.55
N PHE A 301 -5.75 7.75 11.61
CA PHE A 301 -4.79 8.02 12.69
C PHE A 301 -3.53 8.81 12.30
N GLY A 302 -3.23 8.98 11.02
CA GLY A 302 -2.14 9.83 10.53
C GLY A 302 -2.61 11.21 10.06
N GLU A 303 -3.72 11.25 9.33
CA GLU A 303 -4.23 12.47 8.71
C GLU A 303 -5.61 12.88 9.25
N PHE A 304 -6.38 11.93 9.75
CA PHE A 304 -7.63 12.20 10.47
C PHE A 304 -7.82 11.22 11.62
N ILE A 305 -8.62 11.63 12.60
CA ILE A 305 -8.95 10.81 13.78
C ILE A 305 -10.30 10.14 13.56
N PRO A 306 -10.34 8.82 13.30
CA PRO A 306 -11.60 8.09 13.28
C PRO A 306 -12.27 8.18 14.66
N LEU A 307 -13.61 8.29 14.69
CA LEU A 307 -14.37 8.37 15.93
C LEU A 307 -13.85 9.42 16.92
N LYS A 308 -13.46 10.60 16.42
CA LYS A 308 -12.87 11.71 17.19
C LYS A 308 -13.63 12.00 18.50
N LYS A 309 -14.95 11.84 18.51
CA LYS A 309 -15.80 12.05 19.71
C LYS A 309 -15.41 11.13 20.87
N TYR A 310 -14.92 9.92 20.60
CA TYR A 310 -14.56 8.91 21.61
C TYR A 310 -13.06 8.81 21.84
N LEU A 311 -12.27 8.96 20.77
CA LEU A 311 -10.83 8.75 20.79
C LEU A 311 -10.02 10.05 20.90
N GLY A 312 -10.66 11.21 20.80
CA GLY A 312 -9.98 12.52 20.77
C GLY A 312 -9.11 12.78 22.00
N TYR A 313 -9.56 12.36 23.19
CA TYR A 313 -8.79 12.50 24.45
C TYR A 313 -7.47 11.71 24.43
N ILE A 314 -7.51 10.46 23.94
CA ILE A 314 -6.32 9.60 23.81
C ILE A 314 -5.34 10.23 22.85
N TYR A 315 -5.85 10.76 21.73
CA TYR A 315 -5.05 11.41 20.70
C TYR A 315 -4.33 12.66 21.19
N GLN A 316 -5.04 13.53 21.88
CA GLN A 316 -4.48 14.81 22.35
C GLN A 316 -3.36 14.61 23.38
N ASN A 317 -3.44 13.55 24.17
CA ASN A 317 -2.48 13.31 25.26
C ASN A 317 -1.33 12.35 24.88
N TRP A 318 -1.47 11.56 23.80
CA TRP A 318 -0.57 10.45 23.52
C TRP A 318 0.03 10.45 22.11
N LEU A 319 -0.50 11.26 21.19
CA LEU A 319 -0.03 11.32 19.81
C LEU A 319 0.23 12.78 19.41
N ASN A 320 1.47 13.09 19.13
CA ASN A 320 1.86 14.40 18.62
C ASN A 320 1.99 14.34 17.08
N ILE A 321 0.86 14.13 16.38
CA ILE A 321 0.84 14.05 14.92
C ILE A 321 0.52 15.43 14.36
N PRO A 322 1.46 16.06 13.63
CA PRO A 322 1.19 17.31 12.94
C PRO A 322 0.05 17.10 11.92
N PHE A 323 -0.92 18.02 11.92
CA PHE A 323 -2.05 18.00 10.98
C PHE A 323 -2.96 16.76 11.02
N ALA A 324 -3.17 16.15 12.20
CA ALA A 324 -4.10 15.03 12.42
C ALA A 324 -5.60 15.39 12.20
N ASN A 325 -5.92 16.53 11.62
CA ASN A 325 -7.28 17.02 11.34
C ASN A 325 -7.42 17.50 9.89
N LEU A 326 -6.87 16.75 8.94
CA LEU A 326 -7.06 17.08 7.53
C LEU A 326 -8.50 16.81 7.10
N SER A 327 -8.98 17.63 6.18
CA SER A 327 -10.31 17.53 5.56
C SER A 327 -10.20 16.87 4.18
N LYS A 328 -11.30 16.25 3.75
CA LYS A 328 -11.47 15.73 2.40
C LYS A 328 -11.97 16.82 1.46
#